data_1fe5dba2611e0f0e85494a4e4d48bccd
#
_entry.id   1fe5dba2611e0f0e85494a4e4d48bccd
#
_cell.length_a   1.000
_cell.length_b   1.000
_cell.length_c   1.000
_cell.angle_alpha   90.00
_cell.angle_beta   90.00
_cell.angle_gamma   90.00
#
_symmetry.space_group_name_H-M   'P 1'
#
loop_
_entity.id
_entity.type
_entity.pdbx_description
1 polymer ?
#
loop_
_entity_poly.entity_id
_entity_poly.type
_entity_poly.pdbx_seq_one_letter_code
_entity_poly.pdbx_strand_id
1 'polypeptide(L)'
;FRSISMGMHKALVPYAVASISDPGFEMLYMPASLAHNISEGGACLGVALKTKDENLRATAISAGISGLFGITEPALYGVTLQHKKVMMSVVISSFIGGLFVGLMKVKAFVAMGPGLAGMAMFVDPDNSKNILWAAIGLVISVVASFALSFFLYKDETPAEGETAETAPEAAADAAAADSTISSPLQGKAIALDQVKDEVFSQKILGDGIAVVPEKGELYAPADGVIESVFGTKHAVSMKTAAGAELLMHIGMDTVKRDGKGFDPQVKDGETVKKGQLLMKFDLDGIKADGYDVTTPIVVTNADEFTIKTVAEGAVVPGAALLKLEANK
;
A
#
# COMPACT_ATOMS: atom_id res chain seq x y z
N PHE A 1 3.38 -8.86 -16.29
CA PHE A 1 3.84 -8.59 -14.93
C PHE A 1 4.08 -7.08 -14.71
N ARG A 2 4.91 -6.43 -15.55
CA ARG A 2 5.07 -4.96 -15.56
C ARG A 2 3.75 -4.19 -15.66
N SER A 3 2.72 -4.77 -16.29
CA SER A 3 1.43 -4.12 -16.52
C SER A 3 0.61 -3.90 -15.25
N ILE A 4 0.69 -4.81 -14.26
CA ILE A 4 -0.07 -4.71 -13.00
C ILE A 4 0.57 -3.68 -12.07
N SER A 5 1.89 -3.73 -11.92
CA SER A 5 2.65 -2.75 -11.13
C SER A 5 2.60 -1.31 -11.68
N MET A 6 2.26 -1.15 -12.96
CA MET A 6 2.08 0.15 -13.62
C MET A 6 0.61 0.63 -13.63
N GLY A 7 -0.31 -0.04 -12.93
CA GLY A 7 -1.73 0.35 -12.88
C GLY A 7 -2.48 0.16 -14.21
N MET A 8 -1.91 -0.52 -15.20
CA MET A 8 -2.52 -0.72 -16.53
C MET A 8 -3.82 -1.52 -16.48
N HIS A 9 -4.07 -2.29 -15.41
CA HIS A 9 -5.34 -2.96 -15.18
C HIS A 9 -6.51 -1.97 -15.09
N LYS A 10 -6.27 -0.75 -14.61
CA LYS A 10 -7.28 0.32 -14.53
C LYS A 10 -7.75 0.78 -15.92
N ALA A 11 -6.96 0.56 -16.98
CA ALA A 11 -7.37 0.86 -18.35
C ALA A 11 -8.55 -0.02 -18.83
N LEU A 12 -8.79 -1.18 -18.19
CA LEU A 12 -9.93 -2.05 -18.50
C LEU A 12 -11.21 -1.66 -17.75
N VAL A 13 -11.15 -0.77 -16.77
CA VAL A 13 -12.34 -0.33 -16.02
C VAL A 13 -13.35 0.39 -16.90
N PRO A 14 -12.97 1.35 -17.78
CA PRO A 14 -13.93 1.95 -18.72
C PRO A 14 -14.60 0.94 -19.65
N TYR A 15 -13.84 -0.08 -20.10
CA TYR A 15 -14.40 -1.18 -20.89
C TYR A 15 -15.45 -1.97 -20.09
N ALA A 16 -15.12 -2.34 -18.85
CA ALA A 16 -16.05 -3.07 -18.00
C ALA A 16 -17.36 -2.29 -17.73
N VAL A 17 -17.24 -0.99 -17.44
CA VAL A 17 -18.38 -0.11 -17.21
C VAL A 17 -19.22 0.02 -18.49
N ALA A 18 -18.60 0.20 -19.64
CA ALA A 18 -19.30 0.27 -20.93
C ALA A 18 -20.05 -1.03 -21.25
N SER A 19 -19.41 -2.19 -21.03
CA SER A 19 -20.02 -3.50 -21.26
C SER A 19 -21.21 -3.80 -20.34
N ILE A 20 -21.16 -3.30 -19.09
CA ILE A 20 -22.30 -3.41 -18.15
C ILE A 20 -23.45 -2.49 -18.59
N SER A 21 -23.14 -1.35 -19.22
CA SER A 21 -24.17 -0.42 -19.73
C SER A 21 -24.85 -0.98 -20.98
N ASP A 22 -24.11 -1.60 -21.89
CA ASP A 22 -24.60 -2.26 -23.10
C ASP A 22 -23.60 -3.34 -23.54
N PRO A 23 -23.94 -4.65 -23.53
CA PRO A 23 -25.25 -5.33 -23.49
C PRO A 23 -25.81 -5.65 -22.08
N GLY A 24 -25.35 -5.02 -21.00
CA GLY A 24 -25.90 -5.24 -19.66
C GLY A 24 -25.09 -6.21 -18.79
N PHE A 25 -23.94 -6.71 -19.28
CA PHE A 25 -23.05 -7.60 -18.51
C PHE A 25 -21.61 -7.54 -19.04
N GLU A 26 -20.68 -7.93 -18.19
CA GLU A 26 -19.25 -8.01 -18.49
C GLU A 26 -18.73 -9.44 -18.22
N MET A 27 -17.85 -9.96 -19.08
CA MET A 27 -17.39 -11.36 -19.02
C MET A 27 -15.85 -11.50 -19.00
N LEU A 28 -15.10 -10.41 -19.04
CA LEU A 28 -13.64 -10.46 -19.19
C LEU A 28 -12.93 -10.00 -17.93
N TYR A 29 -13.12 -8.72 -17.58
CA TYR A 29 -12.34 -8.06 -16.53
C TYR A 29 -12.77 -8.48 -15.12
N MET A 30 -14.06 -8.42 -14.80
CA MET A 30 -14.57 -8.70 -13.45
C MET A 30 -14.41 -10.19 -13.05
N PRO A 31 -14.76 -11.19 -13.91
CA PRO A 31 -14.51 -12.58 -13.58
C PRO A 31 -13.01 -12.92 -13.47
N ALA A 32 -12.16 -12.36 -14.35
CA ALA A 32 -10.71 -12.56 -14.28
C ALA A 32 -10.11 -11.93 -13.01
N SER A 33 -10.58 -10.74 -12.63
CA SER A 33 -10.15 -10.06 -11.42
C SER A 33 -10.58 -10.80 -10.16
N LEU A 34 -11.75 -11.45 -10.15
CA LEU A 34 -12.16 -12.34 -9.05
C LEU A 34 -11.11 -13.44 -8.84
N ALA A 35 -10.75 -14.16 -9.90
CA ALA A 35 -9.79 -15.24 -9.84
C ALA A 35 -8.41 -14.74 -9.34
N HIS A 36 -7.98 -13.55 -9.76
CA HIS A 36 -6.73 -12.95 -9.35
C HIS A 36 -6.72 -12.53 -7.86
N ASN A 37 -7.71 -11.75 -7.44
CA ASN A 37 -7.79 -11.23 -6.06
C ASN A 37 -7.87 -12.36 -5.05
N ILE A 38 -8.68 -13.38 -5.35
CA ILE A 38 -8.82 -14.56 -4.50
C ILE A 38 -7.51 -15.37 -4.46
N SER A 39 -6.77 -15.43 -5.56
CA SER A 39 -5.46 -16.09 -5.59
C SER A 39 -4.42 -15.36 -4.73
N GLU A 40 -4.44 -14.03 -4.69
CA GLU A 40 -3.60 -13.24 -3.79
C GLU A 40 -3.88 -13.60 -2.32
N GLY A 41 -5.15 -13.60 -1.93
CA GLY A 41 -5.56 -13.97 -0.57
C GLY A 41 -5.15 -15.41 -0.20
N GLY A 42 -5.42 -16.38 -1.07
CA GLY A 42 -5.07 -17.78 -0.85
C GLY A 42 -3.55 -18.01 -0.74
N ALA A 43 -2.77 -17.33 -1.57
CA ALA A 43 -1.31 -17.43 -1.54
C ALA A 43 -0.73 -16.91 -0.22
N CYS A 44 -1.21 -15.77 0.27
CA CYS A 44 -0.82 -15.23 1.57
C CYS A 44 -1.13 -16.19 2.72
N LEU A 45 -2.32 -16.81 2.74
CA LEU A 45 -2.66 -17.80 3.75
C LEU A 45 -1.75 -19.05 3.68
N GLY A 46 -1.32 -19.45 2.48
CA GLY A 46 -0.33 -20.51 2.29
C GLY A 46 1.04 -20.17 2.90
N VAL A 47 1.51 -18.93 2.73
CA VAL A 47 2.73 -18.42 3.38
C VAL A 47 2.55 -18.39 4.89
N ALA A 48 1.44 -17.86 5.39
CA ALA A 48 1.17 -17.73 6.82
C ALA A 48 1.28 -19.06 7.58
N LEU A 49 0.83 -20.16 6.97
CA LEU A 49 0.93 -21.49 7.59
C LEU A 49 2.32 -22.10 7.51
N LYS A 50 3.16 -21.63 6.59
CA LYS A 50 4.47 -22.25 6.34
C LYS A 50 5.63 -21.48 6.94
N THR A 51 5.54 -20.16 6.99
CA THR A 51 6.61 -19.33 7.51
C THR A 51 6.84 -19.52 9.01
N LYS A 52 8.10 -19.45 9.41
CA LYS A 52 8.54 -19.42 10.81
C LYS A 52 8.68 -18.00 11.36
N ASP A 53 8.69 -17.01 10.47
CA ASP A 53 8.73 -15.60 10.83
C ASP A 53 7.34 -15.17 11.32
N GLU A 54 7.24 -14.77 12.58
CA GLU A 54 5.99 -14.37 13.22
C GLU A 54 5.43 -13.06 12.64
N ASN A 55 6.29 -12.13 12.25
CA ASN A 55 5.88 -10.86 11.65
C ASN A 55 5.31 -11.10 10.25
N LEU A 56 6.03 -11.88 9.43
CA LEU A 56 5.52 -12.27 8.12
C LEU A 56 4.23 -13.09 8.24
N ARG A 57 4.11 -13.96 9.26
CA ARG A 57 2.88 -14.71 9.51
C ARG A 57 1.70 -13.80 9.80
N ALA A 58 1.86 -12.83 10.71
CA ALA A 58 0.82 -11.87 11.05
C ALA A 58 0.40 -11.05 9.82
N THR A 59 1.38 -10.50 9.10
CA THR A 59 1.16 -9.76 7.84
C THR A 59 0.43 -10.62 6.81
N ALA A 60 0.87 -11.86 6.60
CA ALA A 60 0.28 -12.76 5.62
C ALA A 60 -1.15 -13.20 5.97
N ILE A 61 -1.50 -13.33 7.26
CA ILE A 61 -2.88 -13.60 7.68
C ILE A 61 -3.76 -12.39 7.38
N SER A 62 -3.37 -11.21 7.82
CA SER A 62 -4.14 -9.97 7.61
C SER A 62 -4.32 -9.67 6.13
N ALA A 63 -3.24 -9.71 5.37
CA ALA A 63 -3.23 -9.51 3.92
C ALA A 63 -4.04 -10.59 3.18
N GLY A 64 -3.97 -11.83 3.63
CA GLY A 64 -4.73 -12.95 3.08
C GLY A 64 -6.24 -12.75 3.23
N ILE A 65 -6.69 -12.35 4.42
CA ILE A 65 -8.09 -12.03 4.68
C ILE A 65 -8.53 -10.86 3.80
N SER A 66 -7.78 -9.75 3.77
CA SER A 66 -8.08 -8.58 2.92
C SER A 66 -8.19 -8.96 1.45
N GLY A 67 -7.26 -9.78 0.94
CA GLY A 67 -7.25 -10.26 -0.45
C GLY A 67 -8.49 -11.11 -0.80
N LEU A 68 -8.98 -11.94 0.12
CA LEU A 68 -10.23 -12.69 -0.08
C LEU A 68 -11.45 -11.75 -0.19
N PHE A 69 -11.44 -10.60 0.47
CA PHE A 69 -12.49 -9.59 0.34
C PHE A 69 -12.32 -8.69 -0.89
N GLY A 70 -11.22 -8.83 -1.64
CA GLY A 70 -10.98 -8.09 -2.89
C GLY A 70 -10.04 -6.89 -2.73
N ILE A 71 -9.45 -6.69 -1.54
CA ILE A 71 -8.45 -5.66 -1.25
C ILE A 71 -7.07 -6.33 -1.31
N THR A 72 -6.39 -6.17 -2.45
CA THR A 72 -5.18 -6.95 -2.77
C THR A 72 -3.87 -6.22 -2.50
N GLU A 73 -3.90 -4.92 -2.27
CA GLU A 73 -2.70 -4.12 -2.04
C GLU A 73 -1.85 -4.64 -0.86
N PRO A 74 -2.41 -4.98 0.32
CA PRO A 74 -1.63 -5.55 1.41
C PRO A 74 -1.02 -6.91 1.05
N ALA A 75 -1.72 -7.75 0.29
CA ALA A 75 -1.23 -9.05 -0.16
C ALA A 75 -0.10 -8.88 -1.19
N LEU A 76 -0.29 -7.97 -2.15
CA LEU A 76 0.66 -7.71 -3.23
C LEU A 76 1.98 -7.17 -2.68
N TYR A 77 1.94 -6.09 -1.89
CA TYR A 77 3.14 -5.40 -1.42
C TYR A 77 3.74 -6.03 -0.17
N GLY A 78 2.91 -6.55 0.75
CA GLY A 78 3.37 -7.13 2.01
C GLY A 78 3.91 -8.55 1.89
N VAL A 79 3.48 -9.33 0.87
CA VAL A 79 3.84 -10.75 0.78
C VAL A 79 4.28 -11.17 -0.62
N THR A 80 3.44 -10.98 -1.65
CA THR A 80 3.64 -11.68 -2.92
C THR A 80 4.76 -11.10 -3.78
N LEU A 81 4.93 -9.77 -3.79
CA LEU A 81 6.05 -9.11 -4.51
C LEU A 81 7.41 -9.42 -3.89
N GLN A 82 7.47 -9.59 -2.57
CA GLN A 82 8.70 -9.87 -1.86
C GLN A 82 9.18 -11.32 -2.09
N HIS A 83 8.25 -12.23 -2.46
CA HIS A 83 8.54 -13.65 -2.62
C HIS A 83 8.21 -14.13 -4.04
N LYS A 84 9.20 -14.17 -4.95
CA LYS A 84 9.04 -14.56 -6.37
C LYS A 84 8.24 -15.86 -6.58
N LYS A 85 8.44 -16.88 -5.71
CA LYS A 85 7.73 -18.15 -5.79
C LYS A 85 6.27 -18.05 -5.40
N VAL A 86 5.95 -17.20 -4.40
CA VAL A 86 4.58 -16.91 -3.98
C VAL A 86 3.86 -16.17 -5.11
N MET A 87 4.52 -15.21 -5.72
CA MET A 87 4.01 -14.51 -6.88
C MET A 87 3.71 -15.44 -8.06
N MET A 88 4.62 -16.39 -8.35
CA MET A 88 4.36 -17.41 -9.38
C MET A 88 3.12 -18.24 -9.03
N SER A 89 2.91 -18.57 -7.75
CA SER A 89 1.71 -19.29 -7.28
C SER A 89 0.44 -18.49 -7.59
N VAL A 90 0.45 -17.18 -7.34
CA VAL A 90 -0.66 -16.29 -7.67
C VAL A 90 -0.94 -16.27 -9.18
N VAL A 91 0.08 -16.11 -10.01
CA VAL A 91 -0.07 -16.07 -11.47
C VAL A 91 -0.65 -17.38 -12.00
N ILE A 92 -0.12 -18.52 -11.57
CA ILE A 92 -0.58 -19.84 -12.03
C ILE A 92 -2.03 -20.09 -11.57
N SER A 93 -2.35 -19.83 -10.32
CA SER A 93 -3.70 -20.05 -9.78
C SER A 93 -4.72 -19.07 -10.37
N SER A 94 -4.34 -17.82 -10.60
CA SER A 94 -5.18 -16.83 -11.30
C SER A 94 -5.49 -17.28 -12.73
N PHE A 95 -4.51 -17.88 -13.42
CA PHE A 95 -4.72 -18.45 -14.75
C PHE A 95 -5.68 -19.64 -14.69
N ILE A 96 -5.52 -20.57 -13.74
CA ILE A 96 -6.39 -21.75 -13.59
C ILE A 96 -7.83 -21.31 -13.27
N GLY A 97 -8.01 -20.43 -12.28
CA GLY A 97 -9.34 -19.92 -11.91
C GLY A 97 -9.96 -19.06 -13.00
N GLY A 98 -9.17 -18.17 -13.62
CA GLY A 98 -9.61 -17.33 -14.74
C GLY A 98 -10.03 -18.15 -15.96
N LEU A 99 -9.28 -19.19 -16.31
CA LEU A 99 -9.65 -20.12 -17.38
C LEU A 99 -10.97 -20.82 -17.08
N PHE A 100 -11.16 -21.27 -15.83
CA PHE A 100 -12.43 -21.91 -15.43
C PHE A 100 -13.63 -20.96 -15.57
N VAL A 101 -13.56 -19.74 -14.99
CA VAL A 101 -14.69 -18.80 -15.08
C VAL A 101 -14.93 -18.31 -16.52
N GLY A 102 -13.87 -18.21 -17.31
CA GLY A 102 -13.97 -17.89 -18.75
C GLY A 102 -14.65 -19.02 -19.54
N LEU A 103 -14.29 -20.29 -19.33
CA LEU A 103 -14.96 -21.44 -19.97
C LEU A 103 -16.42 -21.56 -19.57
N MET A 104 -16.74 -21.27 -18.31
CA MET A 104 -18.13 -21.25 -17.81
C MET A 104 -18.91 -20.00 -18.25
N LYS A 105 -18.26 -19.05 -18.95
CA LYS A 105 -18.85 -17.79 -19.43
C LYS A 105 -19.52 -17.01 -18.30
N VAL A 106 -18.85 -16.91 -17.15
CA VAL A 106 -19.34 -16.17 -15.98
C VAL A 106 -19.51 -14.70 -16.34
N LYS A 107 -20.67 -14.14 -16.00
CA LYS A 107 -21.06 -12.76 -16.28
C LYS A 107 -21.09 -11.95 -15.00
N ALA A 108 -20.58 -10.72 -15.04
CA ALA A 108 -20.75 -9.71 -14.00
C ALA A 108 -21.75 -8.65 -14.46
N PHE A 109 -22.67 -8.26 -13.58
CA PHE A 109 -23.77 -7.34 -13.88
C PHE A 109 -23.60 -5.97 -13.20
N VAL A 110 -22.64 -5.85 -12.31
CA VAL A 110 -22.33 -4.61 -11.59
C VAL A 110 -20.81 -4.43 -11.54
N ALA A 111 -20.35 -3.19 -11.73
CA ALA A 111 -18.94 -2.84 -11.58
C ALA A 111 -18.62 -2.57 -10.10
N MET A 112 -18.04 -3.55 -9.42
CA MET A 112 -17.56 -3.41 -8.04
C MET A 112 -16.31 -4.25 -7.82
N GLY A 113 -15.62 -4.05 -6.68
CA GLY A 113 -14.41 -4.80 -6.35
C GLY A 113 -14.68 -6.31 -6.26
N PRO A 114 -14.06 -7.13 -7.13
CA PRO A 114 -14.32 -8.57 -7.13
C PRO A 114 -13.58 -9.27 -5.97
N GLY A 115 -14.37 -9.91 -5.12
CA GLY A 115 -13.94 -10.65 -3.94
C GLY A 115 -15.16 -11.27 -3.26
N LEU A 116 -14.99 -11.83 -2.06
CA LEU A 116 -16.10 -12.41 -1.30
C LEU A 116 -17.23 -11.38 -1.06
N ALA A 117 -16.88 -10.14 -0.74
CA ALA A 117 -17.86 -9.06 -0.56
C ALA A 117 -18.61 -8.71 -1.84
N GLY A 118 -17.96 -8.86 -2.99
CA GLY A 118 -18.52 -8.52 -4.30
C GLY A 118 -19.25 -9.66 -5.02
N MET A 119 -19.41 -10.83 -4.42
CA MET A 119 -20.02 -11.99 -5.10
C MET A 119 -21.42 -11.74 -5.66
N ALA A 120 -22.18 -10.81 -5.08
CA ALA A 120 -23.51 -10.43 -5.56
C ALA A 120 -23.50 -9.89 -7.00
N MET A 121 -22.34 -9.35 -7.49
CA MET A 121 -22.22 -8.89 -8.88
C MET A 121 -22.44 -9.99 -9.93
N PHE A 122 -22.28 -11.26 -9.54
CA PHE A 122 -22.42 -12.43 -10.41
C PHE A 122 -23.83 -13.06 -10.37
N VAL A 123 -24.79 -12.43 -9.69
CA VAL A 123 -26.20 -12.88 -9.73
C VAL A 123 -26.78 -12.53 -11.09
N ASP A 124 -27.09 -13.55 -11.88
CA ASP A 124 -27.71 -13.41 -13.19
C ASP A 124 -29.23 -13.62 -13.03
N PRO A 125 -30.08 -12.64 -13.37
CA PRO A 125 -31.55 -12.76 -13.28
C PRO A 125 -32.10 -13.92 -14.08
N ASP A 126 -31.48 -14.27 -15.21
CA ASP A 126 -31.95 -15.27 -16.15
C ASP A 126 -31.29 -16.65 -15.96
N ASN A 127 -30.17 -16.70 -15.20
CA ASN A 127 -29.37 -17.91 -15.03
C ASN A 127 -28.79 -18.04 -13.61
N SER A 128 -29.51 -18.69 -12.72
CA SER A 128 -29.09 -18.93 -11.35
C SER A 128 -27.78 -19.71 -11.20
N LYS A 129 -27.28 -20.37 -12.25
CA LYS A 129 -26.00 -21.09 -12.23
C LYS A 129 -24.79 -20.16 -12.36
N ASN A 130 -24.97 -18.91 -12.78
CA ASN A 130 -23.86 -17.99 -13.01
C ASN A 130 -23.07 -17.72 -11.73
N ILE A 131 -23.75 -17.37 -10.64
CA ILE A 131 -23.12 -17.18 -9.33
C ILE A 131 -22.49 -18.48 -8.78
N LEU A 132 -23.09 -19.64 -9.08
CA LEU A 132 -22.52 -20.93 -8.70
C LEU A 132 -21.17 -21.16 -9.40
N TRP A 133 -21.08 -20.87 -10.70
CA TRP A 133 -19.82 -20.98 -11.43
C TRP A 133 -18.77 -19.97 -10.94
N ALA A 134 -19.17 -18.76 -10.60
CA ALA A 134 -18.28 -17.77 -9.97
C ALA A 134 -17.76 -18.29 -8.63
N ALA A 135 -18.61 -18.86 -7.78
CA ALA A 135 -18.24 -19.44 -6.49
C ALA A 135 -17.27 -20.64 -6.63
N ILE A 136 -17.52 -21.53 -7.62
CA ILE A 136 -16.61 -22.63 -7.90
C ILE A 136 -15.26 -22.11 -8.38
N GLY A 137 -15.23 -21.10 -9.26
CA GLY A 137 -14.00 -20.45 -9.72
C GLY A 137 -13.21 -19.80 -8.58
N LEU A 138 -13.92 -19.16 -7.63
CA LEU A 138 -13.32 -18.63 -6.40
C LEU A 138 -12.66 -19.76 -5.59
N VAL A 139 -13.36 -20.87 -5.34
CA VAL A 139 -12.81 -22.01 -4.58
C VAL A 139 -11.59 -22.60 -5.29
N ILE A 140 -11.64 -22.78 -6.61
CA ILE A 140 -10.50 -23.25 -7.40
C ILE A 140 -9.31 -22.31 -7.22
N SER A 141 -9.51 -21.00 -7.33
CA SER A 141 -8.46 -19.99 -7.22
C SER A 141 -7.79 -20.00 -5.83
N VAL A 142 -8.59 -20.00 -4.75
CA VAL A 142 -8.04 -19.99 -3.38
C VAL A 142 -7.31 -21.31 -3.06
N VAL A 143 -7.89 -22.45 -3.43
CA VAL A 143 -7.27 -23.76 -3.14
C VAL A 143 -5.97 -23.95 -3.93
N ALA A 144 -5.98 -23.59 -5.21
CA ALA A 144 -4.79 -23.69 -6.05
C ALA A 144 -3.67 -22.76 -5.56
N SER A 145 -3.98 -21.50 -5.25
CA SER A 145 -2.97 -20.52 -4.80
C SER A 145 -2.43 -20.86 -3.42
N PHE A 146 -3.30 -21.27 -2.49
CA PHE A 146 -2.91 -21.73 -1.17
C PHE A 146 -1.96 -22.95 -1.27
N ALA A 147 -2.36 -23.98 -2.01
CA ALA A 147 -1.55 -25.19 -2.15
C ALA A 147 -0.20 -24.89 -2.83
N LEU A 148 -0.22 -24.16 -3.96
CA LEU A 148 1.01 -23.81 -4.66
C LEU A 148 1.93 -22.96 -3.78
N SER A 149 1.39 -21.95 -3.10
CA SER A 149 2.17 -21.11 -2.21
C SER A 149 2.73 -21.92 -1.04
N PHE A 150 1.92 -22.74 -0.38
CA PHE A 150 2.35 -23.59 0.72
C PHE A 150 3.49 -24.55 0.31
N PHE A 151 3.45 -25.13 -0.88
CA PHE A 151 4.51 -26.06 -1.32
C PHE A 151 5.74 -25.33 -1.88
N LEU A 152 5.57 -24.22 -2.61
CA LEU A 152 6.65 -23.51 -3.27
C LEU A 152 7.36 -22.51 -2.36
N TYR A 153 6.67 -21.94 -1.38
CA TYR A 153 7.28 -21.05 -0.40
C TYR A 153 8.31 -21.82 0.43
N LYS A 154 9.43 -21.20 0.66
CA LYS A 154 10.45 -21.65 1.62
C LYS A 154 10.92 -20.41 2.36
N ASP A 155 11.06 -20.53 3.67
CA ASP A 155 11.80 -19.52 4.43
C ASP A 155 13.19 -19.46 3.80
N GLU A 156 13.52 -18.36 3.14
CA GLU A 156 14.85 -18.19 2.58
C GLU A 156 15.79 -17.90 3.76
N THR A 157 16.63 -18.87 4.09
CA THR A 157 17.89 -18.58 4.78
C THR A 157 18.64 -17.64 3.83
N PRO A 158 19.20 -16.51 4.28
CA PRO A 158 19.92 -15.62 3.38
C PRO A 158 20.99 -16.40 2.64
N ALA A 159 20.85 -16.51 1.32
CA ALA A 159 21.91 -17.04 0.47
C ALA A 159 23.05 -16.02 0.47
N GLU A 160 24.21 -16.42 0.96
CA GLU A 160 25.46 -15.69 0.78
C GLU A 160 25.65 -15.42 -0.72
N GLY A 161 25.50 -14.16 -1.16
CA GLY A 161 25.93 -13.78 -2.49
C GLY A 161 24.99 -13.01 -3.39
N GLU A 162 24.07 -12.23 -2.88
CA GLU A 162 23.61 -11.00 -3.53
C GLU A 162 23.16 -10.10 -2.38
N THR A 163 23.87 -9.02 -2.19
CA THR A 163 23.59 -8.00 -1.18
C THR A 163 22.27 -7.31 -1.45
N ALA A 164 21.16 -7.95 -1.06
CA ALA A 164 20.09 -7.23 -0.44
C ALA A 164 20.62 -6.96 0.97
N GLU A 165 21.10 -5.76 1.16
CA GLU A 165 21.54 -5.26 2.44
C GLU A 165 20.37 -5.45 3.41
N THR A 166 20.49 -6.50 4.22
CA THR A 166 19.58 -6.78 5.33
C THR A 166 19.53 -5.50 6.15
N ALA A 167 18.31 -4.97 6.27
CA ALA A 167 18.04 -4.04 7.35
C ALA A 167 18.60 -4.67 8.64
N PRO A 168 19.48 -4.01 9.37
CA PRO A 168 19.97 -4.54 10.62
C PRO A 168 18.77 -4.74 11.52
N GLU A 169 18.63 -5.95 12.02
CA GLU A 169 17.84 -6.29 13.18
C GLU A 169 18.25 -5.39 14.36
N ALA A 170 17.62 -4.24 14.45
CA ALA A 170 17.69 -3.36 15.62
C ALA A 170 16.56 -3.77 16.58
N ALA A 171 16.54 -5.05 16.92
CA ALA A 171 15.76 -5.56 18.03
C ALA A 171 16.74 -6.07 19.08
N ALA A 172 17.37 -5.17 19.80
CA ALA A 172 17.88 -5.34 21.18
C ALA A 172 18.67 -4.08 21.57
N ASP A 173 17.99 -2.97 21.69
CA ASP A 173 18.23 -1.91 22.68
C ASP A 173 17.07 -0.90 22.57
N ALA A 174 15.85 -1.35 22.91
CA ALA A 174 14.69 -0.48 23.11
C ALA A 174 14.83 0.27 24.46
N ALA A 175 16.00 0.77 24.73
CA ALA A 175 16.25 1.74 25.78
C ALA A 175 16.39 3.11 25.12
N ALA A 176 15.26 3.89 25.09
CA ALA A 176 15.19 5.29 24.72
C ALA A 176 15.48 5.64 23.24
N ALA A 177 14.82 4.99 22.28
CA ALA A 177 14.68 5.58 20.96
C ALA A 177 13.90 6.90 21.10
N ASP A 178 14.43 8.00 20.55
CA ASP A 178 13.77 9.32 20.59
C ASP A 178 12.41 9.22 19.90
N SER A 179 11.34 9.22 20.70
CA SER A 179 9.96 9.13 20.24
C SER A 179 9.43 10.47 19.70
N THR A 180 10.32 11.41 19.41
CA THR A 180 10.02 12.74 18.89
C THR A 180 10.14 12.74 17.37
N ILE A 181 9.04 13.05 16.69
CA ILE A 181 9.03 13.34 15.26
C ILE A 181 9.33 14.82 15.07
N SER A 182 10.42 15.10 14.38
CA SER A 182 10.86 16.46 14.09
C SER A 182 10.26 16.98 12.79
N SER A 183 10.26 18.30 12.61
CA SER A 183 9.83 18.88 11.33
C SER A 183 10.74 18.41 10.19
N PRO A 184 10.17 17.79 9.14
CA PRO A 184 10.91 17.44 7.95
C PRO A 184 11.06 18.64 6.99
N LEU A 185 10.39 19.76 7.27
CA LEU A 185 10.30 20.91 6.38
C LEU A 185 10.54 22.23 7.12
N GLN A 186 11.04 23.23 6.40
CA GLN A 186 10.96 24.62 6.82
C GLN A 186 9.63 25.19 6.36
N GLY A 187 8.85 25.80 7.28
CA GLY A 187 7.59 26.41 6.95
C GLY A 187 6.69 26.66 8.15
N LYS A 188 5.39 26.59 7.95
CA LYS A 188 4.38 26.78 8.99
C LYS A 188 3.67 25.47 9.30
N ALA A 189 3.82 24.96 10.52
CA ALA A 189 3.06 23.81 11.01
C ALA A 189 1.62 24.22 11.33
N ILE A 190 0.67 23.41 10.89
CA ILE A 190 -0.77 23.54 11.09
C ILE A 190 -1.37 22.21 11.52
N ALA A 191 -2.48 22.23 12.25
CA ALA A 191 -3.19 21.03 12.62
C ALA A 191 -3.71 20.28 11.37
N LEU A 192 -3.81 18.96 11.46
CA LEU A 192 -4.18 18.12 10.32
C LEU A 192 -5.61 18.38 9.84
N ASP A 193 -6.52 18.80 10.74
CA ASP A 193 -7.90 19.17 10.43
C ASP A 193 -8.04 20.46 9.58
N GLN A 194 -6.96 21.26 9.48
CA GLN A 194 -6.91 22.47 8.63
C GLN A 194 -6.49 22.16 7.19
N VAL A 195 -6.10 20.92 6.87
CA VAL A 195 -5.75 20.50 5.51
C VAL A 195 -7.02 20.44 4.66
N LYS A 196 -6.95 20.97 3.43
CA LYS A 196 -8.08 21.03 2.49
C LYS A 196 -8.35 19.67 1.76
N ASP A 197 -8.03 18.58 2.37
CA ASP A 197 -8.26 17.24 1.85
C ASP A 197 -8.92 16.39 2.93
N GLU A 198 -10.04 15.75 2.58
CA GLU A 198 -10.87 15.01 3.55
C GLU A 198 -10.14 13.76 4.09
N VAL A 199 -9.26 13.15 3.31
CA VAL A 199 -8.52 11.94 3.72
C VAL A 199 -7.56 12.27 4.87
N PHE A 200 -6.93 13.44 4.82
CA PHE A 200 -6.02 13.91 5.85
C PHE A 200 -6.75 14.61 7.01
N SER A 201 -7.67 15.53 6.71
CA SER A 201 -8.37 16.31 7.73
C SER A 201 -9.28 15.46 8.63
N GLN A 202 -9.85 14.38 8.10
CA GLN A 202 -10.63 13.39 8.88
C GLN A 202 -9.77 12.28 9.49
N LYS A 203 -8.44 12.34 9.34
CA LYS A 203 -7.48 11.37 9.89
C LYS A 203 -7.72 9.93 9.40
N ILE A 204 -8.21 9.74 8.17
CA ILE A 204 -8.53 8.41 7.62
C ILE A 204 -7.26 7.56 7.48
N LEU A 205 -6.11 8.19 7.17
CA LEU A 205 -4.81 7.51 7.02
C LEU A 205 -3.99 7.44 8.31
N GLY A 206 -4.50 7.96 9.43
CA GLY A 206 -3.78 8.06 10.68
C GLY A 206 -3.81 9.48 11.24
N ASP A 207 -3.11 9.72 12.33
CA ASP A 207 -3.03 11.03 12.99
C ASP A 207 -1.66 11.68 12.77
N GLY A 208 -1.58 13.01 12.92
CA GLY A 208 -0.34 13.72 12.68
C GLY A 208 -0.49 15.24 12.63
N ILE A 209 0.33 15.85 11.78
CA ILE A 209 0.38 17.31 11.59
C ILE A 209 0.67 17.61 10.12
N ALA A 210 0.42 18.83 9.67
CA ALA A 210 0.82 19.28 8.34
C ALA A 210 1.77 20.48 8.42
N VAL A 211 2.64 20.62 7.42
CA VAL A 211 3.51 21.79 7.27
C VAL A 211 3.24 22.42 5.91
N VAL A 212 3.02 23.73 5.90
CA VAL A 212 3.00 24.54 4.67
C VAL A 212 4.45 24.95 4.39
N PRO A 213 5.12 24.38 3.38
CA PRO A 213 6.53 24.57 3.16
C PRO A 213 6.87 25.93 2.57
N GLU A 214 8.02 26.49 3.01
CA GLU A 214 8.65 27.69 2.45
C GLU A 214 9.84 27.35 1.54
N LYS A 215 10.35 26.11 1.62
CA LYS A 215 11.44 25.58 0.79
C LYS A 215 11.09 24.22 0.24
N GLY A 216 11.62 23.89 -0.92
CA GLY A 216 11.44 22.63 -1.62
C GLY A 216 12.40 21.53 -1.17
N GLU A 217 12.56 21.30 0.13
CA GLU A 217 13.47 20.31 0.70
C GLU A 217 12.77 19.55 1.82
N LEU A 218 12.69 18.21 1.69
CA LEU A 218 12.13 17.31 2.70
C LEU A 218 13.26 16.54 3.37
N TYR A 219 13.30 16.54 4.69
CA TYR A 219 14.30 15.88 5.51
C TYR A 219 13.72 14.78 6.37
N ALA A 220 14.56 13.81 6.79
CA ALA A 220 14.13 12.74 7.69
C ALA A 220 13.74 13.30 9.07
N PRO A 221 12.50 13.07 9.54
CA PRO A 221 12.02 13.59 10.82
C PRO A 221 12.54 12.81 12.03
N ALA A 222 13.06 11.61 11.82
CA ALA A 222 13.66 10.73 12.83
C ALA A 222 14.68 9.79 12.17
N ASP A 223 15.46 9.06 12.98
CA ASP A 223 16.24 7.91 12.53
C ASP A 223 15.27 6.79 12.09
N GLY A 224 15.55 6.10 11.00
CA GLY A 224 14.69 5.01 10.53
C GLY A 224 15.08 4.46 9.17
N VAL A 225 14.13 3.76 8.54
CA VAL A 225 14.29 3.16 7.21
C VAL A 225 13.21 3.71 6.29
N ILE A 226 13.59 4.07 5.06
CA ILE A 226 12.63 4.43 4.01
C ILE A 226 11.92 3.16 3.55
N GLU A 227 10.61 3.09 3.74
CA GLU A 227 9.82 1.97 3.27
C GLU A 227 9.52 2.10 1.79
N SER A 228 9.11 3.30 1.35
CA SER A 228 8.84 3.55 -0.06
C SER A 228 8.99 5.01 -0.45
N VAL A 229 9.58 5.25 -1.61
CA VAL A 229 9.42 6.47 -2.40
C VAL A 229 8.37 6.18 -3.46
N PHE A 230 7.22 6.84 -3.39
CA PHE A 230 6.11 6.57 -4.30
C PHE A 230 6.50 6.77 -5.77
N GLY A 231 5.96 5.96 -6.68
CA GLY A 231 6.35 5.96 -8.10
C GLY A 231 6.24 7.32 -8.79
N THR A 232 5.28 8.15 -8.39
CA THR A 232 5.13 9.56 -8.81
C THR A 232 5.88 10.54 -7.91
N LYS A 233 6.74 10.05 -6.99
CA LYS A 233 7.70 10.80 -6.19
C LYS A 233 7.10 11.92 -5.29
N HIS A 234 5.79 12.02 -5.19
CA HIS A 234 5.10 13.04 -4.42
C HIS A 234 5.00 12.72 -2.92
N ALA A 235 5.29 11.49 -2.54
CA ALA A 235 5.21 11.02 -1.17
C ALA A 235 6.37 10.07 -0.83
N VAL A 236 6.74 10.07 0.46
CA VAL A 236 7.74 9.17 1.05
C VAL A 236 7.15 8.55 2.30
N SER A 237 7.21 7.23 2.43
CA SER A 237 6.94 6.53 3.68
C SER A 237 8.23 6.05 4.34
N MET A 238 8.27 6.08 5.67
CA MET A 238 9.38 5.58 6.45
C MET A 238 8.92 4.98 7.77
N LYS A 239 9.67 3.98 8.23
CA LYS A 239 9.52 3.44 9.59
C LYS A 239 10.63 3.99 10.47
N THR A 240 10.26 4.61 11.58
CA THR A 240 11.21 5.17 12.52
C THR A 240 11.84 4.07 13.40
N ALA A 241 12.99 4.33 14.00
CA ALA A 241 13.61 3.43 14.97
C ALA A 241 12.73 3.17 16.21
N ALA A 242 11.78 4.07 16.51
CA ALA A 242 10.78 3.91 17.56
C ALA A 242 9.54 3.10 17.13
N GLY A 243 9.50 2.59 15.88
CA GLY A 243 8.42 1.77 15.33
C GLY A 243 7.26 2.54 14.71
N ALA A 244 7.26 3.88 14.73
CA ALA A 244 6.22 4.67 14.09
C ALA A 244 6.37 4.64 12.55
N GLU A 245 5.28 4.40 11.85
CA GLU A 245 5.20 4.42 10.40
C GLU A 245 4.70 5.79 9.95
N LEU A 246 5.53 6.50 9.19
CA LEU A 246 5.29 7.87 8.77
C LEU A 246 5.01 7.93 7.28
N LEU A 247 3.96 8.64 6.90
CA LEU A 247 3.70 9.06 5.53
C LEU A 247 3.89 10.58 5.43
N MET A 248 4.76 11.02 4.54
CA MET A 248 5.00 12.43 4.21
C MET A 248 4.54 12.67 2.78
N HIS A 249 3.45 13.41 2.60
CA HIS A 249 2.80 13.64 1.31
C HIS A 249 2.98 15.09 0.88
N ILE A 250 3.78 15.35 -0.14
CA ILE A 250 4.18 16.70 -0.57
C ILE A 250 3.09 17.32 -1.46
N GLY A 251 2.36 18.29 -0.91
CA GLY A 251 1.25 18.98 -1.57
C GLY A 251 0.00 18.13 -1.76
N MET A 252 -1.10 18.76 -2.12
CA MET A 252 -2.37 18.07 -2.37
C MET A 252 -2.53 17.82 -3.88
N ASP A 253 -3.04 16.64 -4.24
CA ASP A 253 -3.24 16.22 -5.64
C ASP A 253 -1.98 16.17 -6.52
N THR A 254 -0.80 16.32 -5.96
CA THR A 254 0.49 16.38 -6.67
C THR A 254 0.89 15.06 -7.33
N VAL A 255 0.20 13.97 -7.01
CA VAL A 255 0.25 12.70 -7.75
C VAL A 255 -0.02 12.90 -9.25
N LYS A 256 -0.86 13.88 -9.60
CA LYS A 256 -1.22 14.25 -11.00
C LYS A 256 -0.05 14.85 -11.78
N ARG A 257 1.04 15.26 -11.11
CA ARG A 257 2.25 15.76 -11.76
C ARG A 257 3.16 14.67 -12.32
N ASP A 258 2.87 13.40 -12.03
CA ASP A 258 3.59 12.22 -12.52
C ASP A 258 5.12 12.31 -12.33
N GLY A 259 5.53 12.75 -11.13
CA GLY A 259 6.93 12.90 -10.75
C GLY A 259 7.63 14.18 -11.22
N LYS A 260 6.96 15.05 -11.98
CA LYS A 260 7.55 16.31 -12.46
C LYS A 260 7.82 17.26 -11.28
N GLY A 261 9.07 17.65 -11.12
CA GLY A 261 9.52 18.58 -10.09
C GLY A 261 9.78 17.91 -8.75
N PHE A 262 9.92 16.58 -8.69
CA PHE A 262 10.33 15.80 -7.53
C PHE A 262 11.63 15.06 -7.81
N ASP A 263 12.63 15.24 -6.95
CA ASP A 263 13.96 14.64 -7.06
C ASP A 263 14.32 13.90 -5.76
N PRO A 264 13.99 12.60 -5.64
CA PRO A 264 14.32 11.79 -4.48
C PRO A 264 15.83 11.66 -4.31
N GLN A 265 16.30 11.82 -3.07
CA GLN A 265 17.71 11.67 -2.69
C GLN A 265 17.97 10.34 -1.96
N VAL A 266 16.93 9.53 -1.78
CA VAL A 266 16.95 8.23 -1.10
C VAL A 266 16.19 7.21 -1.91
N LYS A 267 16.34 5.93 -1.56
CA LYS A 267 15.67 4.78 -2.18
C LYS A 267 14.93 3.96 -1.14
N ASP A 268 14.02 3.12 -1.63
CA ASP A 268 13.34 2.12 -0.81
C ASP A 268 14.37 1.21 -0.11
N GLY A 269 14.13 0.93 1.19
CA GLY A 269 15.02 0.15 2.05
C GLY A 269 16.23 0.90 2.61
N GLU A 270 16.45 2.17 2.26
CA GLU A 270 17.60 2.94 2.73
C GLU A 270 17.44 3.36 4.20
N THR A 271 18.46 3.08 5.01
CA THR A 271 18.54 3.60 6.39
C THR A 271 18.94 5.06 6.38
N VAL A 272 18.15 5.88 7.05
CA VAL A 272 18.35 7.33 7.11
C VAL A 272 18.52 7.82 8.55
N LYS A 273 19.25 8.91 8.70
CA LYS A 273 19.40 9.61 9.96
C LYS A 273 18.52 10.86 10.01
N LYS A 274 18.03 11.18 11.19
CA LYS A 274 17.31 12.43 11.45
C LYS A 274 18.04 13.63 10.84
N GLY A 275 17.32 14.43 10.04
CA GLY A 275 17.89 15.58 9.32
C GLY A 275 18.59 15.25 8.01
N GLN A 276 18.64 13.98 7.58
CA GLN A 276 19.11 13.61 6.24
C GLN A 276 18.12 14.09 5.18
N LEU A 277 18.62 14.64 4.07
CA LEU A 277 17.79 15.08 2.95
C LEU A 277 17.18 13.86 2.24
N LEU A 278 15.85 13.81 2.16
CA LEU A 278 15.10 12.74 1.53
C LEU A 278 14.66 13.08 0.11
N MET A 279 14.23 14.33 -0.10
CA MET A 279 13.66 14.76 -1.38
C MET A 279 13.90 16.25 -1.61
N LYS A 280 14.22 16.62 -2.85
CA LYS A 280 14.11 18.00 -3.34
C LYS A 280 12.85 18.10 -4.21
N PHE A 281 12.14 19.22 -4.12
CA PHE A 281 10.96 19.44 -4.94
C PHE A 281 10.82 20.90 -5.38
N ASP A 282 10.26 21.09 -6.56
CA ASP A 282 10.04 22.41 -7.18
C ASP A 282 8.79 23.05 -6.58
N LEU A 283 8.96 23.70 -5.42
CA LEU A 283 7.87 24.36 -4.68
C LEU A 283 7.13 25.40 -5.51
N ASP A 284 7.86 26.21 -6.27
CA ASP A 284 7.29 27.27 -7.10
C ASP A 284 6.55 26.70 -8.32
N GLY A 285 7.09 25.66 -8.93
CA GLY A 285 6.40 24.93 -10.01
C GLY A 285 5.12 24.25 -9.54
N ILE A 286 5.10 23.68 -8.32
CA ILE A 286 3.87 23.09 -7.74
C ILE A 286 2.81 24.17 -7.56
N LYS A 287 3.18 25.33 -7.01
CA LYS A 287 2.26 26.49 -6.84
C LYS A 287 1.80 27.06 -8.19
N ALA A 288 2.70 27.17 -9.16
CA ALA A 288 2.38 27.69 -10.49
C ALA A 288 1.39 26.82 -11.26
N ASP A 289 1.47 25.49 -11.05
CA ASP A 289 0.52 24.51 -11.63
C ASP A 289 -0.83 24.49 -10.84
N GLY A 290 -1.00 25.34 -9.81
CA GLY A 290 -2.25 25.52 -9.07
C GLY A 290 -2.49 24.52 -7.93
N TYR A 291 -1.47 23.73 -7.55
CA TYR A 291 -1.60 22.78 -6.44
C TYR A 291 -1.35 23.44 -5.08
N ASP A 292 -2.08 22.97 -4.07
CA ASP A 292 -1.79 23.32 -2.68
C ASP A 292 -0.51 22.59 -2.24
N VAL A 293 0.41 23.31 -1.63
CA VAL A 293 1.73 22.77 -1.21
C VAL A 293 1.74 22.20 0.21
N THR A 294 0.62 22.29 0.91
CA THR A 294 0.48 21.75 2.27
C THR A 294 0.92 20.28 2.29
N THR A 295 1.82 19.95 3.20
CA THR A 295 2.47 18.66 3.28
C THR A 295 2.12 17.97 4.59
N PRO A 296 1.15 17.05 4.61
CA PRO A 296 0.87 16.21 5.77
C PRO A 296 2.04 15.29 6.13
N ILE A 297 2.27 15.16 7.43
CA ILE A 297 3.16 14.20 8.08
C ILE A 297 2.26 13.35 8.99
N VAL A 298 1.94 12.15 8.57
CA VAL A 298 0.95 11.28 9.20
C VAL A 298 1.63 10.06 9.78
N VAL A 299 1.28 9.71 11.02
CA VAL A 299 1.62 8.42 11.64
C VAL A 299 0.50 7.45 11.23
N THR A 300 0.81 6.50 10.35
CA THR A 300 -0.20 5.60 9.77
C THR A 300 -0.62 4.48 10.73
N ASN A 301 0.27 4.06 11.64
CA ASN A 301 -0.04 3.17 12.76
C ASN A 301 -0.37 3.96 14.05
N ALA A 302 -1.20 5.00 13.94
CA ALA A 302 -1.53 5.91 15.03
C ALA A 302 -2.25 5.24 16.22
N ASP A 303 -2.88 4.11 16.02
CA ASP A 303 -3.52 3.28 17.04
C ASP A 303 -2.51 2.66 18.02
N GLU A 304 -1.25 2.52 17.62
CA GLU A 304 -0.17 2.02 18.48
C GLU A 304 0.43 3.12 19.38
N PHE A 305 0.08 4.39 19.13
CA PHE A 305 0.71 5.53 19.81
C PHE A 305 -0.31 6.55 20.34
N THR A 306 0.01 7.14 21.47
CA THR A 306 -0.59 8.41 21.90
C THR A 306 0.23 9.54 21.30
N ILE A 307 -0.39 10.32 20.39
CA ILE A 307 0.27 11.36 19.61
C ILE A 307 -0.03 12.72 20.25
N LYS A 308 1.04 13.47 20.59
CA LYS A 308 0.94 14.83 21.15
C LYS A 308 1.62 15.81 20.21
N THR A 309 0.88 16.83 19.74
CA THR A 309 1.44 17.95 18.99
C THR A 309 2.31 18.80 19.95
N VAL A 310 3.56 19.07 19.53
CA VAL A 310 4.54 19.83 20.33
C VAL A 310 4.66 21.26 19.83
N ALA A 311 4.55 21.49 18.52
CA ALA A 311 4.70 22.81 17.93
C ALA A 311 3.66 23.07 16.83
N GLU A 312 3.18 24.31 16.80
CA GLU A 312 2.40 24.90 15.71
C GLU A 312 3.03 26.24 15.33
N GLY A 313 2.77 26.70 14.10
CA GLY A 313 3.35 27.94 13.59
C GLY A 313 4.68 27.74 12.87
N ALA A 314 5.60 28.70 12.95
CA ALA A 314 6.85 28.66 12.21
C ALA A 314 7.77 27.54 12.73
N VAL A 315 8.23 26.67 11.83
CA VAL A 315 9.11 25.54 12.13
C VAL A 315 10.27 25.46 11.13
N VAL A 316 11.36 24.87 11.59
CA VAL A 316 12.54 24.57 10.77
C VAL A 316 12.84 23.06 10.83
N PRO A 317 13.56 22.50 9.85
CA PRO A 317 13.96 21.10 9.90
C PRO A 317 14.67 20.75 11.22
N GLY A 318 14.24 19.65 11.85
CA GLY A 318 14.77 19.21 13.13
C GLY A 318 14.06 19.75 14.38
N ALA A 319 13.20 20.77 14.26
CA ALA A 319 12.35 21.22 15.38
C ALA A 319 11.32 20.15 15.74
N ALA A 320 11.08 19.89 17.03
CA ALA A 320 10.10 18.90 17.48
C ALA A 320 8.68 19.27 17.00
N LEU A 321 7.98 18.37 16.33
CA LEU A 321 6.59 18.53 15.88
C LEU A 321 5.62 17.67 16.67
N LEU A 322 5.91 16.38 16.79
CA LEU A 322 5.06 15.41 17.48
C LEU A 322 5.89 14.66 18.51
N LYS A 323 5.27 14.31 19.62
CA LYS A 323 5.80 13.35 20.59
C LYS A 323 4.90 12.13 20.58
N LEU A 324 5.50 10.96 20.39
CA LEU A 324 4.81 9.68 20.36
C LEU A 324 5.08 8.93 21.66
N GLU A 325 4.03 8.42 22.28
CA GLU A 325 4.12 7.55 23.47
C GLU A 325 3.44 6.24 23.09
N ALA A 326 4.20 5.12 23.06
CA ALA A 326 3.65 3.82 22.67
C ALA A 326 2.51 3.42 23.64
N ASN A 327 1.39 3.01 23.08
CA ASN A 327 0.27 2.47 23.86
C ASN A 327 0.68 1.09 24.39
N LYS A 328 0.51 0.85 25.70
CA LYS A 328 0.84 -0.42 26.36
C LYS A 328 -0.24 -1.47 26.10
#